data_62adf21b4c7a4a11f981511d61ed3db3
#
_entry.id   62adf21b4c7a4a11f981511d61ed3db3
#
_cell.length_a   1.000
_cell.length_b   1.000
_cell.length_c   1.000
_cell.angle_alpha   90.00
_cell.angle_beta   90.00
_cell.angle_gamma   90.00
#
_symmetry.space_group_name_H-M   'P 1'
#
loop_
_entity.id
_entity.type
_entity.pdbx_description
1 polymer ?
#
loop_
_entity_poly.entity_id
_entity_poly.type
_entity_poly.pdbx_seq_one_letter_code
_entity_poly.pdbx_strand_id
1 'polypeptide(L)'
;MEKLPGRVQIPAIIKTLMSQTKDYKLGIEKTLVSAYIQKKSKLRTDLHTHMNANLSPDCLIALGIKHQLRYPLYYIKKINLKLTKKQEERILEDRKLIEKQYENSELAGKYLTRKIDDNTFINFADLILNNIENAEENIAKIRSSLAILKDGQAVFTNLEKVYLYRYVFAKGVPSENKIEIKEEKINQIPETDIQKMVKQMIKDSEITSIYAHNSLRQDKLLWIAREYQKQGVEYVEITDTDLTKKDKGIEVLEEIHEIMPKIEEETNVRIRFLAGIRRIPLTILRDQKTSHNYLRENLDIIKTLAKSPYIVGSDFIGEEINDISELQPVITELVQYAVNEDEGFTIRIHAGENDSLRNNVGKSIDCIINSLKPGQKMPRFRLGHGLYSVDLASEEGKELIEKMRQTGGMIEFQLTSNVRLNNLSKLDNHPIKTYIRNGVKCLQGTDGCGFYGIDSIDEQLALLNLVGLTNEEFEKMKQAEEEVILHSKEYFVKKNKKFEEFLAGRNMKDALTILQEENLEQGKKNNVVLRINDDLEAEIVLQEKIKPLPLDKFPVIIAGGSFNAQEITTHVNKQMAQKLEKLIEELDETKVYLVIGHKMQGYEKIVLDTVKKLNKNFEIYAFVPKLIT
;
A
#
# COMPACT_ATOMS: atom_id res chain seq x y z
N MET A 1 17.85 -37.41 8.70
CA MET A 1 17.49 -35.98 8.48
C MET A 1 18.78 -35.20 8.40
N GLU A 2 19.20 -34.83 7.21
CA GLU A 2 20.37 -33.98 7.03
C GLU A 2 20.12 -32.60 7.61
N LYS A 3 21.05 -32.14 8.44
CA LYS A 3 21.09 -30.78 8.95
C LYS A 3 21.44 -29.85 7.81
N LEU A 4 20.44 -29.27 7.14
CA LEU A 4 20.70 -28.19 6.21
C LEU A 4 21.03 -26.94 7.03
N PRO A 5 22.18 -26.28 6.83
CA PRO A 5 22.51 -25.04 7.51
C PRO A 5 21.45 -23.99 7.15
N GLY A 6 20.82 -23.44 8.17
CA GLY A 6 19.79 -22.41 8.00
C GLY A 6 18.34 -22.90 7.88
N ARG A 7 18.09 -24.18 7.82
CA ARG A 7 16.75 -24.75 7.95
C ARG A 7 16.47 -25.20 9.36
N VAL A 8 15.30 -24.82 9.83
CA VAL A 8 14.79 -25.25 11.10
C VAL A 8 14.24 -26.66 10.98
N GLN A 9 14.66 -27.59 11.89
CA GLN A 9 13.98 -28.88 11.99
C GLN A 9 12.64 -28.69 12.70
N ILE A 10 11.57 -28.73 11.92
CA ILE A 10 10.21 -28.64 12.46
C ILE A 10 9.82 -30.04 12.96
N PRO A 11 9.47 -30.22 14.26
CA PRO A 11 8.97 -31.49 14.78
C PRO A 11 7.80 -32.03 13.94
N ALA A 12 7.65 -33.35 13.85
CA ALA A 12 6.65 -34.00 13.02
C ALA A 12 5.21 -33.54 13.34
N ILE A 13 4.92 -33.30 14.62
CA ILE A 13 3.61 -32.81 15.07
C ILE A 13 3.29 -31.42 14.49
N ILE A 14 4.29 -30.56 14.39
CA ILE A 14 4.16 -29.23 13.81
C ILE A 14 3.90 -29.32 12.30
N LYS A 15 4.61 -30.20 11.60
CA LYS A 15 4.37 -30.48 10.18
C LYS A 15 2.95 -30.96 9.93
N THR A 16 2.41 -31.79 10.82
CA THR A 16 1.04 -32.28 10.72
C THR A 16 0.03 -31.14 10.92
N LEU A 17 0.22 -30.31 11.93
CA LEU A 17 -0.63 -29.14 12.16
C LEU A 17 -0.57 -28.15 10.99
N MET A 18 0.60 -27.89 10.45
CA MET A 18 0.78 -27.02 9.27
C MET A 18 0.11 -27.59 8.01
N SER A 19 0.04 -28.91 7.85
CA SER A 19 -0.64 -29.53 6.72
C SER A 19 -2.17 -29.45 6.80
N GLN A 20 -2.71 -29.32 7.99
CA GLN A 20 -4.15 -29.26 8.25
C GLN A 20 -4.73 -27.82 8.13
N THR A 21 -3.88 -26.82 8.30
CA THR A 21 -4.28 -25.40 8.31
C THR A 21 -3.68 -24.65 7.13
N LYS A 22 -4.29 -24.79 5.95
CA LYS A 22 -3.76 -24.25 4.69
C LYS A 22 -3.42 -22.75 4.73
N ASP A 23 -4.15 -21.98 5.46
CA ASP A 23 -4.15 -20.52 5.35
C ASP A 23 -3.41 -19.81 6.47
N TYR A 24 -3.11 -20.53 7.54
CA TYR A 24 -2.31 -20.01 8.66
C TYR A 24 -0.87 -20.53 8.65
N LYS A 25 -0.43 -21.14 7.56
CA LYS A 25 0.90 -21.76 7.47
C LYS A 25 2.01 -20.82 7.92
N LEU A 26 2.03 -19.59 7.42
CA LEU A 26 3.08 -18.64 7.76
C LEU A 26 3.03 -18.21 9.22
N GLY A 27 1.83 -17.89 9.73
CA GLY A 27 1.65 -17.50 11.13
C GLY A 27 1.92 -18.65 12.11
N ILE A 28 1.53 -19.88 11.74
CA ILE A 28 1.83 -21.08 12.54
C ILE A 28 3.31 -21.38 12.52
N GLU A 29 3.96 -21.29 11.37
CA GLU A 29 5.42 -21.44 11.26
C GLU A 29 6.14 -20.48 12.18
N LYS A 30 5.77 -19.22 12.20
CA LYS A 30 6.33 -18.23 13.11
C LYS A 30 6.13 -18.64 14.56
N THR A 31 4.89 -18.90 14.98
CA THR A 31 4.55 -19.22 16.37
C THR A 31 5.31 -20.44 16.87
N LEU A 32 5.45 -21.47 16.03
CA LEU A 32 6.04 -22.73 16.41
C LEU A 32 7.56 -22.76 16.19
N VAL A 33 8.07 -22.06 15.20
CA VAL A 33 9.49 -22.04 14.86
C VAL A 33 10.26 -20.97 15.62
N SER A 34 9.66 -19.81 15.86
CA SER A 34 10.30 -18.78 16.70
C SER A 34 10.52 -19.26 18.13
N ALA A 35 9.67 -20.17 18.64
CA ALA A 35 9.89 -20.82 19.93
C ALA A 35 11.11 -21.75 19.95
N TYR A 36 11.52 -22.28 18.80
CA TYR A 36 12.53 -23.34 18.75
C TYR A 36 13.91 -22.90 18.26
N ILE A 37 14.06 -21.94 17.34
CA ILE A 37 15.33 -21.93 16.62
C ILE A 37 15.89 -20.57 16.22
N GLN A 38 15.12 -19.61 15.86
CA GLN A 38 15.70 -18.37 15.35
C GLN A 38 14.91 -17.13 15.74
N LYS A 39 15.55 -16.32 16.57
CA LYS A 39 14.97 -15.07 17.05
C LYS A 39 15.22 -13.87 16.12
N LYS A 40 16.08 -14.03 15.10
CA LYS A 40 16.47 -12.94 14.19
C LYS A 40 16.51 -13.39 12.75
N SER A 41 16.13 -12.52 11.85
CA SER A 41 16.27 -12.71 10.42
C SER A 41 17.76 -12.78 10.02
N LYS A 42 18.08 -13.57 9.01
CA LYS A 42 19.39 -13.58 8.37
C LYS A 42 19.52 -12.51 7.30
N LEU A 43 18.39 -12.09 6.75
CA LEU A 43 18.30 -10.89 5.94
C LEU A 43 18.13 -9.71 6.89
N ARG A 44 18.86 -8.64 6.64
CA ARG A 44 18.97 -7.48 7.53
C ARG A 44 18.20 -6.28 7.03
N THR A 45 17.43 -6.45 5.96
CA THR A 45 16.65 -5.36 5.36
C THR A 45 15.19 -5.73 5.18
N ASP A 46 14.35 -4.68 5.17
CA ASP A 46 13.03 -4.70 4.56
C ASP A 46 12.97 -3.52 3.57
N LEU A 47 13.09 -3.84 2.29
CA LEU A 47 13.25 -2.83 1.25
C LEU A 47 11.96 -2.48 0.53
N HIS A 48 10.86 -3.16 0.86
CA HIS A 48 9.57 -2.88 0.28
C HIS A 48 8.47 -2.97 1.33
N THR A 49 8.16 -1.82 1.90
CA THR A 49 7.09 -1.71 2.88
C THR A 49 6.46 -0.30 2.88
N HIS A 50 5.27 -0.18 3.47
CA HIS A 50 4.46 1.04 3.45
C HIS A 50 4.23 1.59 4.85
N MET A 51 4.33 2.92 5.03
CA MET A 51 4.26 3.61 6.33
C MET A 51 3.03 3.23 7.16
N ASN A 52 1.90 2.98 6.53
CA ASN A 52 0.66 2.65 7.21
C ASN A 52 0.27 1.18 7.02
N ALA A 53 1.26 0.26 7.09
CA ALA A 53 1.07 -1.18 6.98
C ALA A 53 2.00 -2.00 7.89
N ASN A 54 2.91 -1.37 8.64
CA ASN A 54 4.01 -2.05 9.34
C ASN A 54 3.72 -2.51 10.76
N LEU A 55 2.78 -1.86 11.46
CA LEU A 55 2.57 -2.13 12.87
C LEU A 55 1.60 -3.29 13.09
N SER A 56 1.94 -4.18 14.01
CA SER A 56 1.04 -5.26 14.41
C SER A 56 -0.31 -4.69 14.91
N PRO A 57 -1.41 -5.47 14.80
CA PRO A 57 -2.69 -5.09 15.38
C PRO A 57 -2.59 -4.68 16.86
N ASP A 58 -1.77 -5.37 17.64
CA ASP A 58 -1.58 -5.08 19.06
C ASP A 58 -0.90 -3.73 19.28
N CYS A 59 0.09 -3.41 18.47
CA CYS A 59 0.74 -2.10 18.52
C CYS A 59 -0.22 -0.97 18.12
N LEU A 60 -1.05 -1.17 17.09
CA LEU A 60 -2.06 -0.19 16.70
C LEU A 60 -3.11 0.04 17.77
N ILE A 61 -3.56 -1.02 18.46
CA ILE A 61 -4.47 -0.93 19.60
C ILE A 61 -3.82 -0.13 20.73
N ALA A 62 -2.56 -0.40 21.06
CA ALA A 62 -1.82 0.32 22.07
C ALA A 62 -1.66 1.81 21.73
N LEU A 63 -1.31 2.13 20.47
CA LEU A 63 -1.26 3.52 19.97
C LEU A 63 -2.63 4.19 20.02
N GLY A 64 -3.69 3.46 19.67
CA GLY A 64 -5.06 3.93 19.76
C GLY A 64 -5.46 4.34 21.17
N ILE A 65 -5.02 3.58 22.18
CA ILE A 65 -5.22 3.91 23.60
C ILE A 65 -4.37 5.13 23.97
N LYS A 66 -3.05 5.11 23.70
CA LYS A 66 -2.15 6.21 24.05
C LYS A 66 -2.59 7.55 23.46
N HIS A 67 -2.83 7.58 22.16
CA HIS A 67 -3.22 8.79 21.44
C HIS A 67 -4.71 9.11 21.54
N GLN A 68 -5.49 8.22 22.15
CA GLN A 68 -6.93 8.40 22.36
C GLN A 68 -7.66 8.66 21.03
N LEU A 69 -7.48 7.75 20.08
CA LEU A 69 -7.99 7.93 18.72
C LEU A 69 -9.52 7.85 18.68
N ARG A 70 -10.11 8.50 17.67
CA ARG A 70 -11.54 8.38 17.35
C ARG A 70 -11.82 7.00 16.75
N TYR A 71 -12.78 6.26 17.34
CA TYR A 71 -13.20 4.97 16.84
C TYR A 71 -14.65 5.02 16.37
N PRO A 72 -14.97 4.71 15.08
CA PRO A 72 -16.28 4.94 14.50
C PRO A 72 -17.35 3.97 15.03
N LEU A 73 -18.56 4.48 15.24
CA LEU A 73 -19.73 3.69 15.63
C LEU A 73 -20.05 2.59 14.62
N TYR A 74 -19.79 2.82 13.33
CA TYR A 74 -19.96 1.80 12.30
C TYR A 74 -19.24 0.50 12.63
N TYR A 75 -17.97 0.58 13.05
CA TYR A 75 -17.19 -0.62 13.40
C TYR A 75 -17.63 -1.24 14.72
N ILE A 76 -18.07 -0.43 15.69
CA ILE A 76 -18.66 -0.95 16.94
C ILE A 76 -19.85 -1.85 16.63
N LYS A 77 -20.77 -1.37 15.79
CA LYS A 77 -21.95 -2.14 15.37
C LYS A 77 -21.59 -3.35 14.51
N LYS A 78 -20.67 -3.17 13.57
CA LYS A 78 -20.32 -4.21 12.60
C LYS A 78 -19.74 -5.47 13.23
N ILE A 79 -18.89 -5.33 14.27
CA ILE A 79 -18.30 -6.46 15.00
C ILE A 79 -18.93 -6.69 16.37
N ASN A 80 -20.04 -6.00 16.65
CA ASN A 80 -20.79 -6.14 17.89
C ASN A 80 -19.90 -5.99 19.13
N LEU A 81 -19.19 -4.84 19.21
CA LEU A 81 -18.44 -4.49 20.42
C LEU A 81 -19.40 -4.17 21.55
N LYS A 82 -19.04 -4.59 22.74
CA LYS A 82 -19.82 -4.34 23.93
C LYS A 82 -19.48 -2.96 24.49
N LEU A 83 -20.50 -2.19 24.82
CA LEU A 83 -20.40 -0.87 25.45
C LEU A 83 -20.98 -0.92 26.87
N THR A 84 -20.52 -0.06 27.74
CA THR A 84 -21.20 0.24 29.00
C THR A 84 -22.43 1.10 28.71
N LYS A 85 -23.44 1.10 29.60
CA LYS A 85 -24.62 1.97 29.45
C LYS A 85 -24.26 3.43 29.22
N LYS A 86 -23.29 3.95 29.99
CA LYS A 86 -22.82 5.33 29.85
C LYS A 86 -22.19 5.61 28.49
N GLN A 87 -21.44 4.66 27.93
CA GLN A 87 -20.88 4.77 26.59
C GLN A 87 -21.95 4.74 25.51
N GLU A 88 -22.95 3.84 25.65
CA GLU A 88 -24.10 3.75 24.73
C GLU A 88 -24.91 5.05 24.71
N GLU A 89 -25.28 5.57 25.87
CA GLU A 89 -26.03 6.83 25.99
C GLU A 89 -25.30 7.97 25.28
N ARG A 90 -24.03 8.16 25.60
CA ARG A 90 -23.22 9.24 25.01
C ARG A 90 -23.08 9.09 23.49
N ILE A 91 -22.75 7.91 22.99
CA ILE A 91 -22.55 7.72 21.53
C ILE A 91 -23.87 7.86 20.77
N LEU A 92 -25.02 7.55 21.37
CA LEU A 92 -26.32 7.78 20.77
C LEU A 92 -26.71 9.25 20.74
N GLU A 93 -26.29 10.04 21.75
CA GLU A 93 -26.45 11.49 21.73
C GLU A 93 -25.60 12.13 20.64
N ASP A 94 -24.31 11.76 20.57
CA ASP A 94 -23.40 12.23 19.52
C ASP A 94 -23.94 11.85 18.12
N ARG A 95 -24.47 10.63 17.95
CA ARG A 95 -25.06 10.18 16.69
C ARG A 95 -26.24 11.06 16.27
N LYS A 96 -27.11 11.48 17.19
CA LYS A 96 -28.22 12.39 16.88
C LYS A 96 -27.74 13.74 16.40
N LEU A 97 -26.63 14.26 16.95
CA LEU A 97 -26.03 15.51 16.51
C LEU A 97 -25.46 15.38 15.08
N ILE A 98 -24.80 14.27 14.80
CA ILE A 98 -24.30 13.99 13.45
C ILE A 98 -25.46 13.81 12.46
N GLU A 99 -26.54 13.11 12.84
CA GLU A 99 -27.72 12.90 11.99
C GLU A 99 -28.33 14.23 11.52
N LYS A 100 -28.39 15.24 12.40
CA LYS A 100 -28.87 16.59 12.04
C LYS A 100 -28.04 17.24 10.94
N GLN A 101 -26.74 16.97 10.86
CA GLN A 101 -25.88 17.53 9.79
C GLN A 101 -26.23 16.96 8.41
N TYR A 102 -26.93 15.83 8.36
CA TYR A 102 -27.32 15.13 7.14
C TYR A 102 -28.82 15.28 6.79
N GLU A 103 -29.58 16.13 7.49
CA GLU A 103 -31.02 16.34 7.24
C GLU A 103 -31.33 16.73 5.79
N ASN A 104 -30.42 17.46 5.14
CA ASN A 104 -30.55 17.91 3.74
C ASN A 104 -29.65 17.13 2.78
N SER A 105 -29.21 15.93 3.16
CA SER A 105 -28.35 15.09 2.33
C SER A 105 -29.15 14.38 1.24
N GLU A 106 -28.56 14.27 0.05
CA GLU A 106 -29.09 13.41 -1.04
C GLU A 106 -28.96 11.92 -0.75
N LEU A 107 -28.19 11.55 0.29
CA LEU A 107 -28.01 10.16 0.70
C LEU A 107 -29.29 9.65 1.37
N ALA A 108 -29.61 8.38 1.14
CA ALA A 108 -30.80 7.73 1.72
C ALA A 108 -30.50 6.29 2.18
N GLY A 109 -31.37 5.76 3.05
CA GLY A 109 -31.36 4.38 3.47
C GLY A 109 -30.04 3.94 4.12
N LYS A 110 -29.51 2.80 3.69
CA LYS A 110 -28.30 2.19 4.26
C LYS A 110 -27.06 3.08 4.10
N TYR A 111 -26.97 3.84 3.01
CA TYR A 111 -25.83 4.70 2.76
C TYR A 111 -25.80 5.91 3.72
N LEU A 112 -26.96 6.52 3.96
CA LEU A 112 -27.08 7.59 4.95
C LEU A 112 -26.77 7.08 6.36
N THR A 113 -27.34 5.94 6.75
CA THR A 113 -27.10 5.32 8.06
C THR A 113 -25.60 5.05 8.25
N ARG A 114 -24.95 4.45 7.24
CA ARG A 114 -23.51 4.20 7.28
C ARG A 114 -22.72 5.49 7.40
N LYS A 115 -23.03 6.53 6.61
CA LYS A 115 -22.33 7.81 6.65
C LYS A 115 -22.43 8.47 8.02
N ILE A 116 -23.58 8.41 8.67
CA ILE A 116 -23.79 8.90 10.04
C ILE A 116 -22.95 8.10 11.03
N ASP A 117 -22.99 6.77 10.96
CA ASP A 117 -22.26 5.88 11.85
C ASP A 117 -20.72 5.96 11.64
N ASP A 118 -20.25 6.20 10.42
CA ASP A 118 -18.83 6.43 10.10
C ASP A 118 -18.31 7.75 10.69
N ASN A 119 -19.19 8.75 10.89
CA ASN A 119 -18.86 10.07 11.44
C ASN A 119 -19.23 10.23 12.92
N THR A 120 -19.78 9.20 13.56
CA THR A 120 -20.04 9.16 14.99
C THR A 120 -18.90 8.40 15.67
N PHE A 121 -18.23 8.99 16.66
CA PHE A 121 -17.01 8.44 17.22
C PHE A 121 -17.08 8.29 18.75
N ILE A 122 -16.39 7.27 19.25
CA ILE A 122 -16.02 7.16 20.66
C ILE A 122 -14.51 7.34 20.80
N ASN A 123 -14.05 7.84 21.94
CA ASN A 123 -12.63 7.79 22.28
C ASN A 123 -12.22 6.33 22.50
N PHE A 124 -11.21 5.87 21.76
CA PHE A 124 -10.77 4.47 21.79
C PHE A 124 -10.22 4.06 23.17
N ALA A 125 -9.51 4.95 23.85
CA ALA A 125 -9.05 4.67 25.21
C ALA A 125 -10.23 4.53 26.20
N ASP A 126 -11.27 5.35 26.04
CA ASP A 126 -12.50 5.21 26.84
C ASP A 126 -13.23 3.89 26.56
N LEU A 127 -13.33 3.49 25.29
CA LEU A 127 -13.93 2.20 24.87
C LEU A 127 -13.27 1.01 25.58
N ILE A 128 -11.96 1.05 25.81
CA ILE A 128 -11.21 -0.05 26.40
C ILE A 128 -11.04 0.12 27.91
N LEU A 129 -10.49 1.27 28.38
CA LEU A 129 -10.09 1.46 29.77
C LEU A 129 -11.27 1.72 30.73
N ASN A 130 -12.38 2.24 30.24
CA ASN A 130 -13.60 2.44 31.03
C ASN A 130 -14.64 1.33 30.79
N ASN A 131 -14.21 0.21 30.19
CA ASN A 131 -15.05 -0.94 29.89
C ASN A 131 -14.28 -2.26 30.13
N ILE A 132 -13.64 -2.38 31.27
CA ILE A 132 -12.69 -3.46 31.57
C ILE A 132 -13.35 -4.83 31.51
N GLU A 133 -14.60 -4.96 31.95
CA GLU A 133 -15.33 -6.24 31.92
C GLU A 133 -15.45 -6.83 30.50
N ASN A 134 -15.48 -5.97 29.49
CA ASN A 134 -15.61 -6.37 28.09
C ASN A 134 -14.31 -6.16 27.30
N ALA A 135 -13.24 -5.69 27.92
CA ALA A 135 -12.02 -5.27 27.22
C ALA A 135 -11.38 -6.44 26.46
N GLU A 136 -11.32 -7.63 27.04
CA GLU A 136 -10.73 -8.82 26.40
C GLU A 136 -11.47 -9.19 25.12
N GLU A 137 -12.81 -9.28 25.19
CA GLU A 137 -13.65 -9.62 24.02
C GLU A 137 -13.55 -8.54 22.96
N ASN A 138 -13.64 -7.28 23.34
CA ASN A 138 -13.53 -6.15 22.41
C ASN A 138 -12.16 -6.10 21.72
N ILE A 139 -11.08 -6.26 22.47
CA ILE A 139 -9.72 -6.30 21.94
C ILE A 139 -9.56 -7.46 20.96
N ALA A 140 -10.03 -8.65 21.29
CA ALA A 140 -9.94 -9.82 20.42
C ALA A 140 -10.66 -9.59 19.08
N LYS A 141 -11.88 -9.02 19.12
CA LYS A 141 -12.64 -8.67 17.92
C LYS A 141 -11.96 -7.60 17.07
N ILE A 142 -11.43 -6.55 17.70
CA ILE A 142 -10.70 -5.48 17.00
C ILE A 142 -9.43 -6.04 16.37
N ARG A 143 -8.63 -6.81 17.12
CA ARG A 143 -7.42 -7.45 16.61
C ARG A 143 -7.69 -8.29 15.35
N SER A 144 -8.70 -9.15 15.38
CA SER A 144 -9.07 -9.99 14.24
C SER A 144 -9.55 -9.21 13.01
N SER A 145 -9.94 -7.95 13.21
CA SER A 145 -10.45 -7.06 12.17
C SER A 145 -9.35 -6.26 11.46
N LEU A 146 -8.13 -6.23 12.00
CA LEU A 146 -7.06 -5.38 11.49
C LEU A 146 -6.15 -6.05 10.46
N ALA A 147 -5.90 -7.36 10.56
CA ALA A 147 -5.03 -8.06 9.62
C ALA A 147 -5.82 -8.69 8.46
N ILE A 148 -5.25 -8.67 7.26
CA ILE A 148 -5.76 -9.44 6.12
C ILE A 148 -5.28 -10.88 6.27
N LEU A 149 -6.24 -11.78 6.48
CA LEU A 149 -6.02 -13.21 6.54
C LEU A 149 -6.84 -13.87 5.43
N LYS A 150 -6.28 -14.88 4.76
CA LYS A 150 -6.90 -15.52 3.60
C LYS A 150 -8.24 -16.18 3.91
N ASP A 151 -8.41 -16.77 5.09
CA ASP A 151 -9.61 -17.56 5.49
C ASP A 151 -10.34 -17.00 6.71
N GLY A 152 -10.28 -15.71 6.93
CA GLY A 152 -11.17 -15.16 7.94
C GLY A 152 -12.61 -15.35 7.46
N GLN A 153 -13.49 -15.94 8.27
CA GLN A 153 -14.91 -15.64 8.20
C GLN A 153 -15.02 -14.14 8.49
N ALA A 154 -14.59 -13.35 7.50
CA ALA A 154 -14.34 -11.94 7.67
C ALA A 154 -15.71 -11.26 7.73
N VAL A 155 -16.05 -10.83 8.91
CA VAL A 155 -17.13 -9.87 9.10
C VAL A 155 -16.85 -8.62 8.26
N PHE A 156 -15.57 -8.32 8.02
CA PHE A 156 -15.11 -7.23 7.16
C PHE A 156 -14.60 -7.71 5.82
N THR A 157 -14.92 -6.96 4.78
CA THR A 157 -14.21 -7.02 3.50
C THR A 157 -12.76 -6.56 3.67
N ASN A 158 -11.89 -6.94 2.74
CA ASN A 158 -10.50 -6.43 2.75
C ASN A 158 -10.46 -4.90 2.72
N LEU A 159 -11.36 -4.25 1.96
CA LEU A 159 -11.44 -2.80 1.91
C LEU A 159 -11.79 -2.18 3.28
N GLU A 160 -12.73 -2.77 4.02
CA GLU A 160 -13.08 -2.32 5.38
C GLU A 160 -11.92 -2.51 6.35
N LYS A 161 -11.16 -3.61 6.24
CA LYS A 161 -9.95 -3.83 7.03
C LYS A 161 -8.87 -2.82 6.72
N VAL A 162 -8.63 -2.53 5.43
CA VAL A 162 -7.72 -1.48 4.98
C VAL A 162 -8.11 -0.13 5.57
N TYR A 163 -9.41 0.19 5.54
CA TYR A 163 -9.90 1.45 6.10
C TYR A 163 -9.67 1.52 7.61
N LEU A 164 -10.06 0.49 8.35
CA LEU A 164 -9.88 0.42 9.80
C LEU A 164 -8.39 0.53 10.18
N TYR A 165 -7.55 -0.25 9.55
CA TYR A 165 -6.12 -0.24 9.79
C TYR A 165 -5.48 1.12 9.49
N ARG A 166 -5.68 1.62 8.27
CA ARG A 166 -4.96 2.82 7.79
C ARG A 166 -5.55 4.12 8.31
N TYR A 167 -6.87 4.27 8.28
CA TYR A 167 -7.50 5.56 8.55
C TYR A 167 -8.00 5.71 9.97
N VAL A 168 -8.41 4.63 10.63
CA VAL A 168 -8.86 4.70 12.03
C VAL A 168 -7.67 4.63 12.99
N PHE A 169 -6.69 3.77 12.72
CA PHE A 169 -5.53 3.61 13.60
C PHE A 169 -4.26 4.30 13.08
N ALA A 170 -3.71 3.86 11.94
CA ALA A 170 -2.39 4.32 11.50
C ALA A 170 -2.33 5.82 11.15
N LYS A 171 -3.40 6.40 10.63
CA LYS A 171 -3.61 7.84 10.38
C LYS A 171 -4.71 8.41 11.28
N GLY A 172 -4.92 7.79 12.43
CA GLY A 172 -6.03 8.11 13.30
C GLY A 172 -6.02 9.57 13.78
N VAL A 173 -7.22 10.08 14.00
CA VAL A 173 -7.42 11.42 14.54
C VAL A 173 -7.66 11.31 16.05
N PRO A 174 -6.95 12.06 16.89
CA PRO A 174 -7.21 12.10 18.33
C PRO A 174 -8.64 12.54 18.63
N SER A 175 -9.25 11.93 19.63
CA SER A 175 -10.56 12.34 20.14
C SER A 175 -10.47 13.70 20.85
N GLU A 176 -11.49 14.52 20.71
CA GLU A 176 -11.63 15.78 21.46
C GLU A 176 -11.94 15.50 22.95
N ASN A 177 -12.73 14.46 23.19
CA ASN A 177 -13.11 14.03 24.54
C ASN A 177 -12.00 13.16 25.15
N LYS A 178 -10.95 13.79 25.67
CA LYS A 178 -9.83 13.08 26.33
C LYS A 178 -10.26 12.54 27.69
N ILE A 179 -9.73 11.36 28.02
CA ILE A 179 -9.84 10.77 29.37
C ILE A 179 -8.46 10.76 30.04
N GLU A 180 -8.44 10.70 31.36
CA GLU A 180 -7.21 10.43 32.09
C GLU A 180 -6.87 8.94 31.98
N ILE A 181 -5.66 8.64 31.49
CA ILE A 181 -5.15 7.28 31.40
C ILE A 181 -4.43 6.94 32.71
N LYS A 182 -5.09 6.16 33.57
CA LYS A 182 -4.56 5.73 34.87
C LYS A 182 -3.86 4.38 34.73
N GLU A 183 -2.70 4.26 35.39
CA GLU A 183 -1.94 3.02 35.41
C GLU A 183 -2.74 1.84 35.98
N GLU A 184 -3.57 2.08 37.00
CA GLU A 184 -4.46 1.08 37.58
C GLU A 184 -5.39 0.45 36.53
N LYS A 185 -5.92 1.24 35.59
CA LYS A 185 -6.77 0.75 34.52
C LYS A 185 -5.99 -0.01 33.45
N ILE A 186 -4.78 0.44 33.13
CA ILE A 186 -3.89 -0.29 32.23
C ILE A 186 -3.57 -1.67 32.79
N ASN A 187 -3.33 -1.75 34.12
CA ASN A 187 -3.05 -3.01 34.80
C ASN A 187 -4.22 -4.00 34.78
N GLN A 188 -5.44 -3.52 34.54
CA GLN A 188 -6.65 -4.34 34.43
C GLN A 188 -6.91 -4.84 32.99
N ILE A 189 -6.23 -4.29 31.96
CA ILE A 189 -6.27 -4.90 30.62
C ILE A 189 -5.67 -6.29 30.75
N PRO A 190 -6.23 -7.32 30.05
CA PRO A 190 -5.66 -8.66 30.05
C PRO A 190 -4.16 -8.63 29.76
N GLU A 191 -3.38 -9.42 30.49
CA GLU A 191 -1.92 -9.48 30.34
C GLU A 191 -1.53 -9.98 28.96
N THR A 192 -1.37 -9.07 28.06
CA THR A 192 -1.04 -9.27 26.66
C THR A 192 0.09 -8.35 26.27
N ASP A 193 0.63 -8.53 25.09
CA ASP A 193 1.62 -7.60 24.55
C ASP A 193 1.08 -6.16 24.46
N ILE A 194 -0.24 -5.98 24.30
CA ILE A 194 -0.90 -4.66 24.33
C ILE A 194 -0.65 -3.95 25.66
N GLN A 195 -0.86 -4.63 26.80
CA GLN A 195 -0.64 -4.02 28.12
C GLN A 195 0.81 -3.56 28.28
N LYS A 196 1.76 -4.40 27.87
CA LYS A 196 3.19 -4.08 27.91
C LYS A 196 3.53 -2.88 27.01
N MET A 197 2.98 -2.87 25.81
CA MET A 197 3.17 -1.77 24.86
C MET A 197 2.59 -0.47 25.37
N VAL A 198 1.37 -0.47 25.92
CA VAL A 198 0.75 0.73 26.49
C VAL A 198 1.58 1.26 27.65
N LYS A 199 2.03 0.41 28.58
CA LYS A 199 2.92 0.81 29.68
C LYS A 199 4.21 1.47 29.18
N GLN A 200 4.84 0.86 28.17
CA GLN A 200 6.06 1.42 27.59
C GLN A 200 5.77 2.77 26.91
N MET A 201 4.68 2.87 26.15
CA MET A 201 4.29 4.13 25.50
C MET A 201 3.99 5.25 26.47
N ILE A 202 3.39 4.94 27.62
CA ILE A 202 3.17 5.92 28.70
C ILE A 202 4.51 6.36 29.30
N LYS A 203 5.41 5.42 29.57
CA LYS A 203 6.77 5.72 30.04
C LYS A 203 7.55 6.57 29.04
N ASP A 204 7.46 6.25 27.75
CA ASP A 204 8.06 7.05 26.67
C ASP A 204 7.48 8.48 26.62
N SER A 205 6.28 8.70 27.19
CA SER A 205 5.60 10.00 27.22
C SER A 205 5.87 10.81 28.50
N GLU A 206 6.62 10.29 29.45
CA GLU A 206 7.01 11.03 30.64
C GLU A 206 7.86 12.25 30.24
N ILE A 207 7.70 13.36 30.96
CA ILE A 207 8.32 14.65 30.65
C ILE A 207 9.87 14.59 30.57
N THR A 208 10.46 13.63 31.22
CA THR A 208 11.91 13.36 31.22
C THR A 208 12.37 12.52 30.02
N SER A 209 11.44 11.94 29.28
CA SER A 209 11.77 11.12 28.11
C SER A 209 12.09 11.98 26.90
N ILE A 210 13.04 11.52 26.09
CA ILE A 210 13.36 12.13 24.78
C ILE A 210 12.19 12.01 23.78
N TYR A 211 11.18 11.18 24.09
CA TYR A 211 9.97 10.94 23.29
C TYR A 211 8.72 11.58 23.88
N ALA A 212 8.84 12.42 24.91
CA ALA A 212 7.73 12.99 25.68
C ALA A 212 6.65 13.66 24.82
N HIS A 213 7.05 14.26 23.70
CA HIS A 213 6.17 15.06 22.84
C HIS A 213 5.91 14.43 21.47
N ASN A 214 6.18 13.14 21.33
CA ASN A 214 6.00 12.45 20.06
C ASN A 214 4.56 12.56 19.54
N SER A 215 4.45 12.92 18.27
CA SER A 215 3.21 12.75 17.51
C SER A 215 2.86 11.27 17.28
N LEU A 216 1.66 10.99 16.81
CA LEU A 216 1.28 9.63 16.42
C LEU A 216 2.24 9.06 15.35
N ARG A 217 2.70 9.88 14.40
CA ARG A 217 3.66 9.46 13.37
C ARG A 217 5.00 9.11 13.97
N GLN A 218 5.51 9.94 14.87
CA GLN A 218 6.81 9.71 15.51
C GLN A 218 6.78 8.46 16.37
N ASP A 219 5.72 8.23 17.13
CA ASP A 219 5.55 6.99 17.86
C ASP A 219 5.44 5.76 16.96
N LYS A 220 4.74 5.87 15.83
CA LYS A 220 4.72 4.76 14.85
C LYS A 220 6.12 4.43 14.35
N LEU A 221 6.92 5.43 14.00
CA LEU A 221 8.30 5.20 13.54
C LEU A 221 9.15 4.54 14.63
N LEU A 222 9.04 4.99 15.86
CA LEU A 222 9.72 4.39 17.01
C LEU A 222 9.35 2.91 17.18
N TRP A 223 8.07 2.60 17.14
CA TRP A 223 7.60 1.22 17.32
C TRP A 223 7.91 0.33 16.10
N ILE A 224 7.87 0.87 14.89
CA ILE A 224 8.34 0.17 13.69
C ILE A 224 9.83 -0.21 13.85
N ALA A 225 10.66 0.72 14.28
CA ALA A 225 12.09 0.46 14.48
C ALA A 225 12.35 -0.56 15.59
N ARG A 226 11.65 -0.46 16.71
CA ARG A 226 11.74 -1.43 17.82
C ARG A 226 11.34 -2.85 17.39
N GLU A 227 10.30 -2.98 16.57
CA GLU A 227 9.89 -4.29 16.04
C GLU A 227 10.92 -4.83 15.05
N TYR A 228 11.48 -4.02 14.16
CA TYR A 228 12.56 -4.44 13.26
C TYR A 228 13.85 -4.81 14.02
N GLN A 229 14.19 -4.06 15.07
CA GLN A 229 15.33 -4.41 15.94
C GLN A 229 15.18 -5.81 16.54
N LYS A 230 13.99 -6.16 17.02
CA LYS A 230 13.71 -7.50 17.56
C LYS A 230 13.90 -8.59 16.52
N GLN A 231 13.59 -8.29 15.25
CA GLN A 231 13.73 -9.20 14.13
C GLN A 231 15.17 -9.29 13.60
N GLY A 232 16.06 -8.39 14.01
CA GLY A 232 17.44 -8.32 13.52
C GLY A 232 17.58 -7.56 12.18
N VAL A 233 16.58 -6.78 11.81
CA VAL A 233 16.63 -5.90 10.63
C VAL A 233 17.34 -4.61 11.00
N GLU A 234 18.25 -4.14 10.14
CA GLU A 234 19.11 -2.97 10.37
C GLU A 234 18.78 -1.80 9.44
N TYR A 235 18.17 -2.08 8.28
CA TYR A 235 17.89 -1.09 7.27
C TYR A 235 16.52 -1.32 6.63
N VAL A 236 15.73 -0.26 6.58
CA VAL A 236 14.34 -0.30 6.10
C VAL A 236 14.07 0.86 5.16
N GLU A 237 13.40 0.58 4.05
CA GLU A 237 12.89 1.63 3.15
C GLU A 237 11.37 1.63 3.12
N ILE A 238 10.81 2.70 3.65
CA ILE A 238 9.37 2.86 3.83
C ILE A 238 8.80 3.82 2.78
N THR A 239 7.80 3.37 2.02
CA THR A 239 7.03 4.28 1.17
C THR A 239 5.99 5.04 1.98
N ASP A 240 6.02 6.36 1.88
CA ASP A 240 5.01 7.22 2.49
C ASP A 240 4.39 8.18 1.46
N THR A 241 3.06 8.08 1.32
CA THR A 241 2.28 8.95 0.42
C THR A 241 2.05 10.35 0.95
N ASP A 242 2.27 10.59 2.23
CA ASP A 242 2.13 11.94 2.79
C ASP A 242 3.31 12.85 2.39
N LEU A 243 4.44 12.25 1.98
CA LEU A 243 5.59 12.95 1.41
C LEU A 243 5.36 13.52 -0.01
N THR A 244 4.24 13.20 -0.65
CA THR A 244 3.88 13.78 -1.96
C THR A 244 2.77 14.82 -1.86
N LYS A 245 2.31 15.14 -0.64
CA LYS A 245 1.26 16.13 -0.41
C LYS A 245 1.86 17.51 -0.19
N LYS A 246 1.42 18.46 -1.00
CA LYS A 246 1.89 19.85 -0.99
C LYS A 246 1.81 20.52 0.38
N ASP A 247 0.70 20.31 1.07
CA ASP A 247 0.37 20.94 2.36
C ASP A 247 0.90 20.20 3.59
N LYS A 248 1.49 19.01 3.40
CA LYS A 248 1.94 18.16 4.51
C LYS A 248 3.37 17.63 4.38
N GLY A 249 3.90 17.57 3.17
CA GLY A 249 5.18 16.91 2.92
C GLY A 249 6.33 17.46 3.76
N ILE A 250 6.41 18.78 3.90
CA ILE A 250 7.46 19.44 4.69
C ILE A 250 7.27 19.16 6.19
N GLU A 251 6.03 19.24 6.71
CA GLU A 251 5.75 18.92 8.13
C GLU A 251 6.10 17.47 8.47
N VAL A 252 5.75 16.54 7.57
CA VAL A 252 6.13 15.13 7.71
C VAL A 252 7.65 14.96 7.74
N LEU A 253 8.36 15.70 6.91
CA LEU A 253 9.82 15.66 6.89
C LEU A 253 10.44 16.26 8.16
N GLU A 254 9.84 17.32 8.73
CA GLU A 254 10.25 17.86 10.03
C GLU A 254 10.12 16.82 11.14
N GLU A 255 8.96 16.13 11.23
CA GLU A 255 8.76 15.04 12.19
C GLU A 255 9.80 13.91 12.03
N ILE A 256 10.17 13.58 10.79
CA ILE A 256 11.20 12.58 10.49
C ILE A 256 12.57 13.04 10.99
N HIS A 257 12.98 14.27 10.67
CA HIS A 257 14.28 14.81 11.10
C HIS A 257 14.40 14.91 12.62
N GLU A 258 13.31 15.21 13.30
CA GLU A 258 13.28 15.30 14.76
C GLU A 258 13.46 13.94 15.45
N ILE A 259 12.82 12.88 14.90
CA ILE A 259 12.73 11.60 15.59
C ILE A 259 13.79 10.59 15.16
N MET A 260 14.20 10.59 13.87
CA MET A 260 15.05 9.54 13.32
C MET A 260 16.43 9.43 14.00
N PRO A 261 17.15 10.53 14.34
CA PRO A 261 18.41 10.40 15.06
C PRO A 261 18.26 9.67 16.40
N LYS A 262 17.20 9.96 17.15
CA LYS A 262 16.89 9.33 18.44
C LYS A 262 16.57 7.85 18.28
N ILE A 263 15.79 7.51 17.24
CA ILE A 263 15.44 6.11 16.92
C ILE A 263 16.67 5.31 16.50
N GLU A 264 17.51 5.87 15.65
CA GLU A 264 18.72 5.20 15.16
C GLU A 264 19.71 4.95 16.30
N GLU A 265 19.83 5.89 17.25
CA GLU A 265 20.66 5.74 18.45
C GLU A 265 20.13 4.63 19.36
N GLU A 266 18.81 4.56 19.61
CA GLU A 266 18.20 3.57 20.50
C GLU A 266 18.23 2.16 19.87
N THR A 267 17.85 2.05 18.59
CA THR A 267 17.51 0.75 17.98
C THR A 267 18.58 0.22 17.04
N ASN A 268 19.51 1.06 16.59
CA ASN A 268 20.43 0.78 15.49
C ASN A 268 19.71 0.40 14.17
N VAL A 269 18.43 0.75 14.02
CA VAL A 269 17.64 0.54 12.80
C VAL A 269 17.58 1.84 12.02
N ARG A 270 18.06 1.80 10.79
CA ARG A 270 18.06 2.95 9.87
C ARG A 270 16.85 2.87 8.97
N ILE A 271 15.95 3.83 9.11
CA ILE A 271 14.78 3.95 8.25
C ILE A 271 15.02 5.08 7.26
N ARG A 272 14.75 4.80 5.98
CA ARG A 272 14.76 5.78 4.89
C ARG A 272 13.42 5.76 4.18
N PHE A 273 13.12 6.82 3.47
CA PHE A 273 11.78 7.01 2.91
C PHE A 273 11.81 7.13 1.40
N LEU A 274 10.80 6.52 0.78
CA LEU A 274 10.46 6.70 -0.61
C LEU A 274 9.16 7.51 -0.69
N ALA A 275 9.17 8.58 -1.48
CA ALA A 275 7.98 9.38 -1.68
C ALA A 275 7.01 8.64 -2.61
N GLY A 276 5.82 8.29 -2.09
CA GLY A 276 4.84 7.44 -2.78
C GLY A 276 3.96 8.21 -3.76
N ILE A 277 4.10 7.95 -5.04
CA ILE A 277 3.25 8.45 -6.12
C ILE A 277 2.16 7.43 -6.39
N ARG A 278 0.90 7.80 -6.23
CA ARG A 278 -0.21 6.89 -6.54
C ARG A 278 -0.40 6.77 -8.04
N ARG A 279 -0.46 5.53 -8.52
CA ARG A 279 -0.90 5.19 -9.88
C ARG A 279 -2.42 5.39 -9.97
N ILE A 280 -2.86 6.65 -10.03
CA ILE A 280 -4.27 6.93 -10.25
C ILE A 280 -4.51 6.80 -11.75
N PRO A 281 -5.50 5.99 -12.20
CA PRO A 281 -5.86 5.94 -13.61
C PRO A 281 -6.13 7.34 -14.14
N LEU A 282 -5.56 7.67 -15.27
CA LEU A 282 -5.77 8.96 -15.91
C LEU A 282 -7.26 9.28 -16.09
N THR A 283 -8.10 8.25 -16.30
CA THR A 283 -9.56 8.37 -16.37
C THR A 283 -10.20 8.92 -15.08
N ILE A 284 -9.65 8.60 -13.91
CA ILE A 284 -10.15 9.12 -12.61
C ILE A 284 -9.67 10.56 -12.40
N LEU A 285 -8.50 10.90 -12.89
CA LEU A 285 -7.95 12.23 -12.83
C LEU A 285 -8.66 13.22 -13.80
N ARG A 286 -9.31 12.72 -14.85
CA ARG A 286 -10.01 13.55 -15.86
C ARG A 286 -11.18 14.35 -15.30
N ASP A 287 -11.94 13.79 -14.37
CA ASP A 287 -13.13 14.42 -13.79
C ASP A 287 -12.82 15.55 -12.80
N GLN A 288 -11.56 15.75 -12.46
CA GLN A 288 -11.13 16.83 -11.60
C GLN A 288 -10.32 17.85 -12.42
N LYS A 289 -10.81 19.09 -12.54
CA LYS A 289 -10.04 20.22 -13.10
C LYS A 289 -8.65 20.40 -12.46
N THR A 290 -8.43 19.74 -11.33
CA THR A 290 -7.20 19.70 -10.56
C THR A 290 -6.24 18.58 -10.98
N SER A 291 -6.66 17.65 -11.83
CA SER A 291 -5.93 16.42 -12.11
C SER A 291 -4.63 16.60 -12.89
N HIS A 292 -4.57 17.55 -13.80
CA HIS A 292 -3.35 17.82 -14.58
C HIS A 292 -2.22 18.34 -13.71
N ASN A 293 -2.54 18.96 -12.58
CA ASN A 293 -1.55 19.50 -11.64
C ASN A 293 -1.08 18.46 -10.62
N TYR A 294 -1.87 17.40 -10.36
CA TYR A 294 -1.56 16.45 -9.28
C TYR A 294 -0.21 15.76 -9.44
N LEU A 295 0.04 15.11 -10.58
CA LEU A 295 1.31 14.43 -10.83
C LEU A 295 2.48 15.42 -10.92
N ARG A 296 2.24 16.59 -11.49
CA ARG A 296 3.23 17.66 -11.55
C ARG A 296 3.58 18.18 -10.15
N GLU A 297 2.60 18.48 -9.34
CA GLU A 297 2.79 18.88 -7.95
C GLU A 297 3.53 17.82 -7.15
N ASN A 298 3.18 16.53 -7.33
CA ASN A 298 3.91 15.44 -6.68
C ASN A 298 5.41 15.44 -7.07
N LEU A 299 5.74 15.63 -8.35
CA LEU A 299 7.13 15.71 -8.80
C LEU A 299 7.89 16.88 -8.17
N ASP A 300 7.28 18.06 -8.15
CA ASP A 300 7.90 19.27 -7.61
C ASP A 300 8.12 19.14 -6.09
N ILE A 301 7.18 18.54 -5.38
CA ILE A 301 7.30 18.23 -3.95
C ILE A 301 8.40 17.19 -3.71
N ILE A 302 8.43 16.11 -4.49
CA ILE A 302 9.48 15.08 -4.39
C ILE A 302 10.86 15.70 -4.58
N LYS A 303 11.06 16.51 -5.62
CA LYS A 303 12.34 17.21 -5.88
C LYS A 303 12.74 18.12 -4.72
N THR A 304 11.77 18.75 -4.07
CA THR A 304 11.99 19.58 -2.88
C THR A 304 12.44 18.73 -1.69
N LEU A 305 11.65 17.70 -1.33
CA LEU A 305 11.92 16.88 -0.15
C LEU A 305 13.13 15.97 -0.33
N ALA A 306 13.46 15.61 -1.57
CA ALA A 306 14.65 14.82 -1.91
C ALA A 306 15.97 15.54 -1.63
N LYS A 307 15.99 16.82 -1.23
CA LYS A 307 17.19 17.44 -0.65
C LYS A 307 17.58 16.78 0.68
N SER A 308 16.61 16.31 1.45
CA SER A 308 16.83 15.63 2.73
C SER A 308 17.54 14.27 2.57
N PRO A 309 18.49 13.92 3.45
CA PRO A 309 19.16 12.62 3.44
C PRO A 309 18.24 11.47 3.79
N TYR A 310 17.07 11.72 4.42
CA TYR A 310 16.11 10.69 4.75
C TYR A 310 15.24 10.27 3.57
N ILE A 311 15.11 11.10 2.53
CA ILE A 311 14.38 10.77 1.30
C ILE A 311 15.33 10.18 0.28
N VAL A 312 15.25 8.88 0.07
CA VAL A 312 16.20 8.13 -0.77
C VAL A 312 15.66 7.77 -2.15
N GLY A 313 14.40 8.09 -2.41
CA GLY A 313 13.79 7.76 -3.70
C GLY A 313 12.32 8.10 -3.80
N SER A 314 11.72 7.63 -4.86
CA SER A 314 10.29 7.65 -5.13
C SER A 314 9.76 6.25 -5.42
N ASP A 315 8.44 6.06 -5.28
CA ASP A 315 7.79 4.79 -5.52
C ASP A 315 6.43 4.99 -6.20
N PHE A 316 6.22 4.32 -7.32
CA PHE A 316 4.93 4.28 -8.01
C PHE A 316 4.08 3.17 -7.42
N ILE A 317 3.07 3.54 -6.63
CA ILE A 317 2.24 2.65 -5.82
C ILE A 317 0.76 2.69 -6.20
N GLY A 318 0.01 1.77 -5.61
CA GLY A 318 -1.43 1.62 -5.78
C GLY A 318 -1.76 0.44 -6.67
N GLU A 319 -3.05 0.16 -6.84
CA GLU A 319 -3.49 -0.97 -7.66
C GLU A 319 -2.93 -0.88 -9.08
N GLU A 320 -2.36 -1.97 -9.57
CA GLU A 320 -1.80 -2.09 -10.91
C GLU A 320 -2.91 -2.28 -11.94
N ILE A 321 -3.64 -1.21 -12.24
CA ILE A 321 -4.80 -1.21 -13.14
C ILE A 321 -4.56 -0.47 -14.46
N ASN A 322 -3.40 0.15 -14.64
CA ASN A 322 -3.02 0.90 -15.83
C ASN A 322 -1.67 0.44 -16.38
N ASP A 323 -1.48 0.62 -17.67
CA ASP A 323 -0.20 0.43 -18.31
C ASP A 323 0.80 1.45 -17.79
N ILE A 324 1.97 0.99 -17.34
CA ILE A 324 2.98 1.88 -16.76
C ILE A 324 3.53 2.90 -17.76
N SER A 325 3.48 2.60 -19.07
CA SER A 325 3.91 3.53 -20.12
C SER A 325 3.06 4.81 -20.16
N GLU A 326 1.85 4.80 -19.62
CA GLU A 326 1.05 6.01 -19.44
C GLU A 326 1.71 7.03 -18.49
N LEU A 327 2.60 6.57 -17.61
CA LEU A 327 3.35 7.40 -16.68
C LEU A 327 4.76 7.78 -17.20
N GLN A 328 5.07 7.47 -18.47
CA GLN A 328 6.38 7.76 -19.08
C GLN A 328 6.85 9.20 -18.83
N PRO A 329 6.04 10.26 -18.98
CA PRO A 329 6.51 11.63 -18.74
C PRO A 329 6.96 11.87 -17.29
N VAL A 330 6.24 11.29 -16.31
CA VAL A 330 6.57 11.40 -14.88
C VAL A 330 7.84 10.62 -14.56
N ILE A 331 7.96 9.41 -15.11
CA ILE A 331 9.16 8.58 -14.97
C ILE A 331 10.36 9.29 -15.57
N THR A 332 10.19 9.90 -16.76
CA THR A 332 11.27 10.64 -17.42
C THR A 332 11.80 11.78 -16.55
N GLU A 333 10.93 12.56 -15.92
CA GLU A 333 11.39 13.64 -15.04
C GLU A 333 12.15 13.13 -13.81
N LEU A 334 11.68 12.03 -13.21
CA LEU A 334 12.38 11.42 -12.07
C LEU A 334 13.73 10.81 -12.47
N VAL A 335 13.78 10.16 -13.62
CA VAL A 335 15.06 9.65 -14.18
C VAL A 335 16.03 10.79 -14.43
N GLN A 336 15.57 11.87 -15.06
CA GLN A 336 16.43 13.03 -15.30
C GLN A 336 16.89 13.71 -14.01
N TYR A 337 16.03 13.76 -12.98
CA TYR A 337 16.40 14.23 -11.65
C TYR A 337 17.48 13.32 -11.03
N ALA A 338 17.26 12.00 -11.04
CA ALA A 338 18.20 11.03 -10.47
C ALA A 338 19.58 11.08 -11.16
N VAL A 339 19.60 11.27 -12.47
CA VAL A 339 20.86 11.27 -13.25
C VAL A 339 21.63 12.59 -13.12
N ASN A 340 20.92 13.72 -13.09
CA ASN A 340 21.58 15.03 -13.18
C ASN A 340 21.78 15.72 -11.82
N GLU A 341 20.88 15.49 -10.84
CA GLU A 341 20.86 16.24 -9.59
C GLU A 341 21.19 15.38 -8.38
N ASP A 342 20.70 14.13 -8.34
CA ASP A 342 20.78 13.27 -7.16
C ASP A 342 21.20 11.84 -7.50
N GLU A 343 22.45 11.66 -7.89
CA GLU A 343 23.06 10.35 -8.15
C GLU A 343 22.97 9.45 -6.92
N GLY A 344 22.16 8.41 -6.99
CA GLY A 344 21.85 7.51 -5.88
C GLY A 344 20.37 7.51 -5.50
N PHE A 345 19.60 8.48 -6.00
CA PHE A 345 18.14 8.47 -5.87
C PHE A 345 17.55 7.22 -6.52
N THR A 346 16.75 6.47 -5.77
CA THR A 346 16.16 5.21 -6.22
C THR A 346 14.77 5.44 -6.80
N ILE A 347 14.52 4.91 -7.98
CA ILE A 347 13.17 4.88 -8.59
C ILE A 347 12.60 3.49 -8.38
N ARG A 348 11.56 3.36 -7.57
CA ARG A 348 10.82 2.12 -7.39
C ARG A 348 9.50 2.17 -8.17
N ILE A 349 9.16 1.06 -8.79
CA ILE A 349 7.92 0.90 -9.54
C ILE A 349 7.28 -0.43 -9.12
N HIS A 350 6.05 -0.39 -8.59
CA HIS A 350 5.26 -1.59 -8.43
C HIS A 350 4.89 -2.11 -9.82
N ALA A 351 5.32 -3.32 -10.15
CA ALA A 351 5.06 -3.95 -11.43
C ALA A 351 4.98 -5.46 -11.30
N GLY A 352 3.99 -6.07 -11.94
CA GLY A 352 3.77 -7.50 -11.88
C GLY A 352 3.12 -7.97 -10.57
N GLU A 353 2.41 -7.12 -9.86
CA GLU A 353 1.56 -7.51 -8.73
C GLU A 353 0.25 -8.13 -9.22
N ASN A 354 -0.27 -7.66 -10.36
CA ASN A 354 -1.53 -8.10 -10.94
C ASN A 354 -1.32 -8.86 -12.25
N ASP A 355 -1.99 -9.99 -12.40
CA ASP A 355 -1.94 -10.83 -13.61
C ASP A 355 -2.47 -10.15 -14.89
N SER A 356 -3.28 -9.11 -14.75
CA SER A 356 -3.90 -8.42 -15.88
C SER A 356 -2.92 -7.63 -16.76
N LEU A 357 -1.74 -7.28 -16.25
CA LEU A 357 -0.76 -6.40 -16.90
C LEU A 357 0.66 -6.99 -16.88
N ARG A 358 0.81 -8.22 -17.35
CA ARG A 358 2.09 -8.96 -17.32
C ARG A 358 3.25 -8.25 -18.02
N ASN A 359 2.97 -7.37 -18.97
CA ASN A 359 4.00 -6.63 -19.67
C ASN A 359 4.55 -5.43 -18.86
N ASN A 360 3.90 -5.05 -17.76
CA ASN A 360 4.32 -3.88 -16.98
C ASN A 360 5.73 -4.02 -16.39
N VAL A 361 6.18 -5.25 -16.08
CA VAL A 361 7.56 -5.47 -15.61
C VAL A 361 8.57 -5.04 -16.68
N GLY A 362 8.42 -5.52 -17.92
CA GLY A 362 9.27 -5.12 -19.04
C GLY A 362 9.14 -3.65 -19.39
N LYS A 363 7.90 -3.15 -19.49
CA LYS A 363 7.62 -1.75 -19.81
C LYS A 363 8.17 -0.77 -18.77
N SER A 364 8.21 -1.16 -17.50
CA SER A 364 8.82 -0.32 -16.46
C SER A 364 10.31 -0.09 -16.73
N ILE A 365 11.02 -1.12 -17.16
CA ILE A 365 12.43 -1.01 -17.54
C ILE A 365 12.58 -0.15 -18.79
N ASP A 366 11.72 -0.38 -19.78
CA ASP A 366 11.72 0.38 -21.03
C ASP A 366 11.45 1.87 -20.78
N CYS A 367 10.52 2.19 -19.88
CA CYS A 367 10.27 3.57 -19.48
C CYS A 367 11.52 4.25 -18.90
N ILE A 368 12.28 3.54 -18.08
CA ILE A 368 13.53 4.09 -17.51
C ILE A 368 14.58 4.26 -18.61
N ILE A 369 14.79 3.26 -19.47
CA ILE A 369 15.74 3.31 -20.58
C ILE A 369 15.40 4.47 -21.52
N ASN A 370 14.14 4.57 -21.93
CA ASN A 370 13.64 5.60 -22.86
C ASN A 370 13.70 7.01 -22.26
N SER A 371 13.84 7.12 -20.96
CA SER A 371 14.01 8.41 -20.26
C SER A 371 15.44 8.94 -20.30
N LEU A 372 16.40 8.11 -20.69
CA LEU A 372 17.82 8.48 -20.73
C LEU A 372 18.19 9.20 -22.03
N LYS A 373 19.03 10.23 -21.91
CA LYS A 373 19.67 10.87 -23.06
C LYS A 373 20.97 10.13 -23.42
N PRO A 374 21.45 10.24 -24.67
CA PRO A 374 22.70 9.61 -25.06
C PRO A 374 23.86 9.96 -24.10
N GLY A 375 24.58 8.95 -23.64
CA GLY A 375 25.72 9.10 -22.72
C GLY A 375 25.39 9.19 -21.25
N GLN A 376 24.11 9.24 -20.86
CA GLN A 376 23.71 9.20 -19.44
C GLN A 376 23.83 7.77 -18.89
N LYS A 377 24.20 7.67 -17.61
CA LYS A 377 24.24 6.40 -16.88
C LYS A 377 22.84 5.98 -16.42
N MET A 378 22.62 4.68 -16.33
CA MET A 378 21.41 4.12 -15.74
C MET A 378 21.25 4.57 -14.29
N PRO A 379 20.08 5.14 -13.90
CA PRO A 379 19.81 5.44 -12.49
C PRO A 379 19.58 4.16 -11.70
N ARG A 380 19.61 4.27 -10.39
CA ARG A 380 19.19 3.16 -9.55
C ARG A 380 17.68 2.99 -9.64
N PHE A 381 17.25 1.76 -9.89
CA PHE A 381 15.82 1.45 -9.89
C PHE A 381 15.56 0.05 -9.36
N ARG A 382 14.34 -0.14 -8.86
CA ARG A 382 13.86 -1.44 -8.38
C ARG A 382 12.41 -1.64 -8.80
N LEU A 383 12.04 -2.88 -9.05
CA LEU A 383 10.68 -3.28 -9.37
C LEU A 383 10.09 -4.00 -8.16
N GLY A 384 8.98 -3.51 -7.67
CA GLY A 384 8.22 -4.17 -6.60
C GLY A 384 7.39 -5.32 -7.19
N HIS A 385 7.27 -6.40 -6.45
CA HIS A 385 6.53 -7.63 -6.74
C HIS A 385 7.14 -8.54 -7.82
N GLY A 386 7.17 -8.16 -9.08
CA GLY A 386 7.71 -9.01 -10.15
C GLY A 386 7.06 -10.42 -10.24
N LEU A 387 5.88 -10.62 -9.63
CA LEU A 387 5.19 -11.91 -9.56
C LEU A 387 4.67 -12.32 -10.92
N TYR A 388 3.99 -11.42 -11.60
CA TYR A 388 3.42 -11.63 -12.92
C TYR A 388 4.21 -10.86 -13.98
N SER A 389 4.85 -11.62 -14.87
CA SER A 389 5.54 -11.09 -16.02
C SER A 389 5.16 -11.92 -17.26
N VAL A 390 5.77 -11.62 -18.39
CA VAL A 390 5.80 -12.53 -19.54
C VAL A 390 6.38 -13.88 -19.12
N ASP A 391 6.07 -14.94 -19.85
CA ASP A 391 6.64 -16.27 -19.55
C ASP A 391 8.18 -16.20 -19.61
N LEU A 392 8.83 -16.34 -18.45
CA LEU A 392 10.29 -16.26 -18.32
C LEU A 392 11.05 -17.35 -19.09
N ALA A 393 10.38 -18.42 -19.54
CA ALA A 393 10.97 -19.46 -20.38
C ALA A 393 10.90 -19.09 -21.88
N SER A 394 10.04 -18.16 -22.26
CA SER A 394 9.92 -17.68 -23.65
C SER A 394 11.12 -16.81 -24.06
N GLU A 395 11.25 -16.52 -25.35
CA GLU A 395 12.29 -15.59 -25.84
C GLU A 395 12.10 -14.19 -25.25
N GLU A 396 10.87 -13.68 -25.18
CA GLU A 396 10.54 -12.40 -24.53
C GLU A 396 10.93 -12.39 -23.05
N GLY A 397 10.72 -13.51 -22.35
CA GLY A 397 11.14 -13.66 -20.95
C GLY A 397 12.66 -13.66 -20.77
N LYS A 398 13.40 -14.29 -21.69
CA LYS A 398 14.88 -14.25 -21.70
C LYS A 398 15.39 -12.83 -21.97
N GLU A 399 14.77 -12.11 -22.90
CA GLU A 399 15.08 -10.71 -23.17
C GLU A 399 14.82 -9.82 -21.96
N LEU A 400 13.70 -10.05 -21.23
CA LEU A 400 13.39 -9.36 -19.98
C LEU A 400 14.48 -9.58 -18.92
N ILE A 401 14.89 -10.83 -18.72
CA ILE A 401 15.94 -11.20 -17.77
C ILE A 401 17.27 -10.54 -18.14
N GLU A 402 17.65 -10.58 -19.42
CA GLU A 402 18.89 -9.97 -19.89
C GLU A 402 18.85 -8.45 -19.74
N LYS A 403 17.73 -7.82 -20.06
CA LYS A 403 17.50 -6.38 -19.84
C LYS A 403 17.66 -5.99 -18.36
N MET A 404 17.11 -6.78 -17.42
CA MET A 404 17.31 -6.58 -15.99
C MET A 404 18.79 -6.65 -15.59
N ARG A 405 19.51 -7.63 -16.11
CA ARG A 405 20.95 -7.80 -15.82
C ARG A 405 21.78 -6.64 -16.34
N GLN A 406 21.56 -6.24 -17.60
CA GLN A 406 22.32 -5.16 -18.25
C GLN A 406 22.08 -3.81 -17.61
N THR A 407 20.87 -3.53 -17.15
CA THR A 407 20.50 -2.30 -16.48
C THR A 407 20.89 -2.24 -15.00
N GLY A 408 21.22 -3.39 -14.40
CA GLY A 408 21.50 -3.50 -12.97
C GLY A 408 20.28 -3.31 -12.08
N GLY A 409 19.06 -3.37 -12.65
CA GLY A 409 17.81 -3.31 -11.91
C GLY A 409 17.65 -4.46 -10.93
N MET A 410 16.93 -4.23 -9.84
CA MET A 410 16.65 -5.24 -8.81
C MET A 410 15.14 -5.48 -8.71
N ILE A 411 14.76 -6.69 -8.28
CA ILE A 411 13.35 -7.03 -8.02
C ILE A 411 13.18 -7.28 -6.53
N GLU A 412 12.13 -6.69 -5.95
CA GLU A 412 11.74 -6.85 -4.56
C GLU A 412 10.53 -7.79 -4.48
N PHE A 413 10.63 -8.87 -3.73
CA PHE A 413 9.58 -9.88 -3.60
C PHE A 413 8.89 -9.83 -2.24
N GLN A 414 7.55 -9.91 -2.27
CA GLN A 414 6.64 -9.85 -1.13
C GLN A 414 5.75 -11.09 -1.13
N LEU A 415 6.31 -12.22 -0.69
CA LEU A 415 5.67 -13.53 -0.84
C LEU A 415 4.33 -13.62 -0.14
N THR A 416 4.27 -13.15 1.10
CA THR A 416 3.06 -13.26 1.93
C THR A 416 1.94 -12.37 1.44
N SER A 417 2.23 -11.14 1.03
CA SER A 417 1.22 -10.25 0.48
C SER A 417 0.61 -10.84 -0.79
N ASN A 418 1.43 -11.41 -1.66
CA ASN A 418 0.98 -12.08 -2.89
C ASN A 418 0.02 -13.24 -2.60
N VAL A 419 0.27 -14.02 -1.55
CA VAL A 419 -0.64 -15.11 -1.14
C VAL A 419 -1.90 -14.58 -0.48
N ARG A 420 -1.78 -13.58 0.41
CA ARG A 420 -2.92 -13.07 1.21
C ARG A 420 -3.86 -12.18 0.42
N LEU A 421 -3.36 -11.51 -0.60
CA LEU A 421 -4.20 -10.78 -1.56
C LEU A 421 -4.81 -11.69 -2.63
N ASN A 422 -4.61 -13.01 -2.53
CA ASN A 422 -5.08 -14.02 -3.50
C ASN A 422 -4.47 -13.88 -4.90
N ASN A 423 -3.36 -13.19 -5.03
CA ASN A 423 -2.64 -13.09 -6.29
C ASN A 423 -1.96 -14.41 -6.65
N LEU A 424 -1.62 -15.21 -5.64
CA LEU A 424 -0.96 -16.51 -5.83
C LEU A 424 -1.52 -17.54 -4.86
N SER A 425 -1.89 -18.71 -5.36
CA SER A 425 -2.44 -19.80 -4.53
C SER A 425 -1.37 -20.65 -3.87
N LYS A 426 -0.18 -20.75 -4.49
CA LYS A 426 0.97 -21.56 -4.03
C LYS A 426 2.28 -20.87 -4.34
N LEU A 427 3.24 -20.96 -3.42
CA LEU A 427 4.58 -20.39 -3.61
C LEU A 427 5.54 -21.26 -4.45
N ASP A 428 5.17 -22.50 -4.76
CA ASP A 428 6.03 -23.43 -5.54
C ASP A 428 6.38 -22.88 -6.92
N ASN A 429 5.43 -22.14 -7.54
CA ASN A 429 5.57 -21.57 -8.87
C ASN A 429 6.00 -20.10 -8.85
N HIS A 430 6.48 -19.60 -7.71
CA HIS A 430 6.91 -18.23 -7.60
C HIS A 430 8.15 -17.96 -8.48
N PRO A 431 8.18 -16.89 -9.30
CA PRO A 431 9.24 -16.66 -10.30
C PRO A 431 10.62 -16.33 -9.72
N ILE A 432 10.73 -16.06 -8.43
CA ILE A 432 11.97 -15.63 -7.77
C ILE A 432 13.16 -16.54 -8.06
N LYS A 433 12.95 -17.87 -8.06
CA LYS A 433 14.03 -18.82 -8.40
C LYS A 433 14.56 -18.62 -9.81
N THR A 434 13.66 -18.39 -10.77
CA THR A 434 14.04 -18.17 -12.16
C THR A 434 14.86 -16.89 -12.29
N TYR A 435 14.46 -15.82 -11.63
CA TYR A 435 15.22 -14.57 -11.63
C TYR A 435 16.62 -14.76 -10.99
N ILE A 436 16.69 -15.34 -9.79
CA ILE A 436 17.98 -15.56 -9.09
C ILE A 436 18.91 -16.45 -9.89
N ARG A 437 18.41 -17.56 -10.47
CA ARG A 437 19.22 -18.51 -11.26
C ARG A 437 19.79 -17.87 -12.52
N ASN A 438 19.06 -16.95 -13.09
CA ASN A 438 19.50 -16.20 -14.26
C ASN A 438 20.26 -14.91 -13.93
N GLY A 439 20.67 -14.71 -12.66
CA GLY A 439 21.58 -13.63 -12.27
C GLY A 439 20.92 -12.27 -12.05
N VAL A 440 19.59 -12.21 -11.96
CA VAL A 440 18.87 -11.00 -11.54
C VAL A 440 19.00 -10.84 -10.03
N LYS A 441 19.31 -9.64 -9.57
CA LYS A 441 19.38 -9.31 -8.15
C LYS A 441 17.98 -9.26 -7.54
N CYS A 442 17.74 -10.08 -6.53
CA CYS A 442 16.45 -10.19 -5.87
C CYS A 442 16.57 -9.80 -4.40
N LEU A 443 15.58 -9.10 -3.91
CA LEU A 443 15.52 -8.55 -2.56
C LEU A 443 14.23 -8.98 -1.87
N GLN A 444 14.21 -8.91 -0.54
CA GLN A 444 13.03 -9.17 0.27
C GLN A 444 12.33 -7.89 0.65
N GLY A 445 11.00 -7.93 0.68
CA GLY A 445 10.14 -6.92 1.29
C GLY A 445 8.92 -7.58 1.92
N THR A 446 8.32 -6.95 2.93
CA THR A 446 7.12 -7.45 3.60
C THR A 446 5.83 -6.86 3.04
N ASP A 447 5.93 -5.78 2.27
CA ASP A 447 4.82 -4.95 1.79
C ASP A 447 4.01 -4.27 2.91
N GLY A 448 4.11 -4.81 4.10
CA GLY A 448 3.43 -4.30 5.29
C GLY A 448 3.22 -5.40 6.32
N CYS A 449 4.26 -5.71 7.06
CA CYS A 449 4.28 -6.81 8.01
C CYS A 449 3.09 -6.84 8.97
N GLY A 450 2.68 -5.70 9.50
CA GLY A 450 1.55 -5.63 10.42
C GLY A 450 0.21 -5.86 9.76
N PHE A 451 0.03 -5.36 8.54
CA PHE A 451 -1.22 -5.49 7.80
C PHE A 451 -1.47 -6.93 7.33
N TYR A 452 -0.40 -7.63 6.96
CA TYR A 452 -0.47 -9.04 6.59
C TYR A 452 -0.22 -9.99 7.77
N GLY A 453 0.01 -9.48 8.98
CA GLY A 453 0.22 -10.27 10.19
C GLY A 453 1.46 -11.16 10.13
N ILE A 454 2.55 -10.63 9.61
CA ILE A 454 3.85 -11.31 9.43
C ILE A 454 4.99 -10.39 9.86
N ASP A 455 6.20 -10.89 9.75
CA ASP A 455 7.42 -10.09 9.85
C ASP A 455 8.52 -10.57 8.88
N SER A 456 9.70 -9.96 8.92
CA SER A 456 10.82 -10.33 8.06
C SER A 456 11.32 -11.77 8.30
N ILE A 457 11.08 -12.34 9.48
CA ILE A 457 11.43 -13.74 9.78
C ILE A 457 10.45 -14.66 9.04
N ASP A 458 9.17 -14.33 9.04
CA ASP A 458 8.14 -15.09 8.30
C ASP A 458 8.43 -15.11 6.80
N GLU A 459 8.78 -13.96 6.21
CA GLU A 459 9.17 -13.88 4.79
C GLU A 459 10.40 -14.72 4.50
N GLN A 460 11.42 -14.66 5.35
CA GLN A 460 12.61 -15.51 5.22
C GLN A 460 12.29 -17.00 5.32
N LEU A 461 11.40 -17.39 6.24
CA LEU A 461 10.95 -18.77 6.36
C LEU A 461 10.18 -19.23 5.13
N ALA A 462 9.36 -18.32 4.56
CA ALA A 462 8.67 -18.60 3.31
C ALA A 462 9.64 -18.80 2.14
N LEU A 463 10.67 -17.98 2.01
CA LEU A 463 11.74 -18.15 1.02
C LEU A 463 12.42 -19.53 1.14
N LEU A 464 12.80 -19.91 2.34
CA LEU A 464 13.57 -21.13 2.61
C LEU A 464 12.72 -22.40 2.55
N ASN A 465 11.51 -22.37 3.11
CA ASN A 465 10.72 -23.58 3.34
C ASN A 465 9.55 -23.75 2.35
N LEU A 466 8.95 -22.68 1.88
CA LEU A 466 7.80 -22.73 0.97
C LEU A 466 8.21 -22.56 -0.49
N VAL A 467 9.00 -21.55 -0.80
CA VAL A 467 9.62 -21.40 -2.13
C VAL A 467 10.75 -22.44 -2.30
N GLY A 468 11.45 -22.77 -1.22
CA GLY A 468 12.52 -23.75 -1.18
C GLY A 468 13.79 -23.27 -1.88
N LEU A 469 14.25 -22.05 -1.55
CA LEU A 469 15.53 -21.55 -2.02
C LEU A 469 16.67 -22.42 -1.48
N THR A 470 17.65 -22.69 -2.33
CA THR A 470 18.92 -23.30 -1.90
C THR A 470 19.76 -22.29 -1.09
N ASN A 471 20.75 -22.78 -0.35
CA ASN A 471 21.66 -21.90 0.36
C ASN A 471 22.39 -20.93 -0.60
N GLU A 472 22.78 -21.42 -1.78
CA GLU A 472 23.43 -20.58 -2.80
C GLU A 472 22.51 -19.49 -3.32
N GLU A 473 21.25 -19.80 -3.61
CA GLU A 473 20.25 -18.83 -4.04
C GLU A 473 19.98 -17.79 -2.95
N PHE A 474 19.92 -18.21 -1.71
CA PHE A 474 19.74 -17.32 -0.57
C PHE A 474 20.97 -16.41 -0.32
N GLU A 475 22.19 -16.92 -0.49
CA GLU A 475 23.41 -16.10 -0.40
C GLU A 475 23.50 -15.05 -1.52
N LYS A 476 22.96 -15.31 -2.72
CA LYS A 476 22.84 -14.29 -3.77
C LYS A 476 21.91 -13.14 -3.34
N MET A 477 20.81 -13.45 -2.65
CA MET A 477 19.94 -12.39 -2.08
C MET A 477 20.67 -11.58 -1.01
N LYS A 478 21.45 -12.21 -0.14
CA LYS A 478 22.25 -11.51 0.88
C LYS A 478 23.31 -10.60 0.25
N GLN A 479 23.93 -11.03 -0.85
CA GLN A 479 24.88 -10.20 -1.59
C GLN A 479 24.18 -8.96 -2.19
N ALA A 480 22.98 -9.11 -2.77
CA ALA A 480 22.20 -8.01 -3.29
C ALA A 480 21.77 -7.03 -2.16
N GLU A 481 21.38 -7.56 -1.02
CA GLU A 481 21.07 -6.79 0.18
C GLU A 481 22.26 -5.98 0.69
N GLU A 482 23.45 -6.62 0.78
CA GLU A 482 24.68 -5.95 1.23
C GLU A 482 25.04 -4.77 0.34
N GLU A 483 24.89 -4.92 -0.98
CA GLU A 483 25.10 -3.82 -1.94
C GLU A 483 24.17 -2.63 -1.63
N VAL A 484 22.90 -2.88 -1.29
CA VAL A 484 21.95 -1.82 -0.92
C VAL A 484 22.35 -1.18 0.40
N ILE A 485 22.74 -1.96 1.40
CA ILE A 485 23.16 -1.46 2.72
C ILE A 485 24.40 -0.55 2.59
N LEU A 486 25.42 -0.99 1.86
CA LEU A 486 26.65 -0.23 1.64
C LEU A 486 26.33 1.08 0.92
N HIS A 487 25.60 0.99 -0.20
CA HIS A 487 25.19 2.18 -0.94
C HIS A 487 24.42 3.16 -0.04
N SER A 488 23.45 2.68 0.75
CA SER A 488 22.63 3.55 1.59
C SER A 488 23.45 4.33 2.62
N LYS A 489 24.51 3.72 3.18
CA LYS A 489 25.41 4.39 4.13
C LYS A 489 26.18 5.52 3.47
N GLU A 490 26.81 5.24 2.33
CA GLU A 490 27.61 6.21 1.59
C GLU A 490 26.72 7.36 1.05
N TYR A 491 25.58 7.01 0.52
CA TYR A 491 24.62 7.95 -0.02
C TYR A 491 24.07 8.89 1.06
N PHE A 492 23.72 8.36 2.23
CA PHE A 492 23.25 9.17 3.34
C PHE A 492 24.29 10.22 3.78
N VAL A 493 25.54 9.81 3.96
CA VAL A 493 26.62 10.74 4.37
C VAL A 493 26.83 11.84 3.33
N LYS A 494 26.93 11.46 2.05
CA LYS A 494 27.10 12.43 0.93
C LYS A 494 25.92 13.41 0.87
N LYS A 495 24.71 12.90 1.03
CA LYS A 495 23.48 13.67 0.93
C LYS A 495 23.26 14.58 2.15
N ASN A 496 23.59 14.10 3.34
CA ASN A 496 23.52 14.91 4.56
C ASN A 496 24.42 16.15 4.46
N LYS A 497 25.65 15.98 3.98
CA LYS A 497 26.55 17.11 3.75
C LYS A 497 25.96 18.13 2.78
N LYS A 498 25.41 17.67 1.64
CA LYS A 498 24.76 18.57 0.67
C LYS A 498 23.53 19.26 1.25
N PHE A 499 22.79 18.58 2.14
CA PHE A 499 21.63 19.14 2.80
C PHE A 499 22.01 20.24 3.80
N GLU A 500 23.06 20.04 4.59
CA GLU A 500 23.60 21.06 5.49
C GLU A 500 24.10 22.29 4.69
N GLU A 501 24.79 22.07 3.57
CA GLU A 501 25.19 23.14 2.65
C GLU A 501 23.98 23.90 2.06
N PHE A 502 22.92 23.17 1.70
CA PHE A 502 21.65 23.76 1.21
C PHE A 502 20.97 24.61 2.29
N LEU A 503 20.93 24.13 3.51
CA LEU A 503 20.35 24.89 4.62
C LEU A 503 21.15 26.15 4.93
N ALA A 504 22.47 26.10 4.85
CA ALA A 504 23.36 27.23 5.13
C ALA A 504 23.00 27.95 6.44
N GLY A 505 22.62 27.21 7.48
CA GLY A 505 22.21 27.73 8.79
C GLY A 505 20.76 28.26 8.85
N ARG A 506 19.99 28.17 7.77
CA ARG A 506 18.56 28.52 7.77
C ARG A 506 17.73 27.44 8.46
N ASN A 507 16.55 27.81 8.93
CA ASN A 507 15.56 26.87 9.38
C ASN A 507 15.15 25.95 8.20
N MET A 508 15.02 24.65 8.47
CA MET A 508 14.74 23.66 7.44
C MET A 508 13.38 23.91 6.78
N LYS A 509 12.33 24.16 7.56
CA LYS A 509 10.99 24.43 7.05
C LYS A 509 10.98 25.62 6.10
N ASP A 510 11.60 26.73 6.52
CA ASP A 510 11.64 27.96 5.72
C ASP A 510 12.40 27.73 4.40
N ALA A 511 13.56 27.06 4.47
CA ALA A 511 14.38 26.77 3.29
C ALA A 511 13.64 25.85 2.30
N LEU A 512 12.97 24.82 2.79
CA LEU A 512 12.20 23.90 1.95
C LEU A 512 10.91 24.52 1.41
N THR A 513 10.25 25.39 2.18
CA THR A 513 9.06 26.11 1.72
C THR A 513 9.40 27.02 0.53
N ILE A 514 10.48 27.79 0.64
CA ILE A 514 10.96 28.64 -0.46
C ILE A 514 11.28 27.79 -1.69
N LEU A 515 12.02 26.69 -1.52
CA LEU A 515 12.37 25.80 -2.62
C LEU A 515 11.13 25.14 -3.25
N GLN A 516 10.12 24.76 -2.43
CA GLN A 516 8.87 24.21 -2.94
C GLN A 516 8.10 25.20 -3.80
N GLU A 517 8.04 26.47 -3.37
CA GLU A 517 7.41 27.53 -4.15
C GLU A 517 8.15 27.77 -5.48
N GLU A 518 9.48 27.81 -5.45
CA GLU A 518 10.32 27.94 -6.65
C GLU A 518 10.09 26.78 -7.63
N ASN A 519 10.10 25.53 -7.15
CA ASN A 519 9.87 24.34 -7.97
C ASN A 519 8.46 24.33 -8.58
N LEU A 520 7.44 24.69 -7.80
CA LEU A 520 6.05 24.78 -8.28
C LEU A 520 5.88 25.88 -9.35
N GLU A 521 6.53 27.04 -9.18
CA GLU A 521 6.52 28.10 -10.18
C GLU A 521 7.27 27.71 -11.46
N GLN A 522 8.41 27.06 -11.32
CA GLN A 522 9.16 26.55 -12.47
C GLN A 522 8.38 25.44 -13.20
N GLY A 523 7.71 24.57 -12.45
CA GLY A 523 6.85 23.53 -12.99
C GLY A 523 5.71 24.09 -13.83
N LYS A 524 5.11 25.19 -13.42
CA LYS A 524 4.07 25.89 -14.20
C LYS A 524 4.63 26.49 -15.50
N LYS A 525 5.86 27.02 -15.47
CA LYS A 525 6.50 27.65 -16.64
C LYS A 525 6.95 26.63 -17.68
N ASN A 526 7.42 25.47 -17.24
CA ASN A 526 7.97 24.46 -18.14
C ASN A 526 6.91 23.72 -18.97
N ASN A 527 5.60 24.05 -18.80
CA ASN A 527 4.48 23.52 -19.57
C ASN A 527 4.74 22.10 -20.09
N VAL A 528 5.18 21.21 -19.20
CA VAL A 528 5.13 19.78 -19.48
C VAL A 528 3.64 19.44 -19.40
N VAL A 529 2.96 19.79 -20.46
CA VAL A 529 1.66 19.23 -20.77
C VAL A 529 1.94 17.75 -20.82
N LEU A 530 1.50 17.02 -19.80
CA LEU A 530 1.23 15.61 -19.97
C LEU A 530 0.25 15.56 -21.14
N ARG A 531 0.75 15.47 -22.38
CA ARG A 531 -0.06 15.19 -23.54
C ARG A 531 -0.57 13.79 -23.36
N ILE A 532 -1.71 13.73 -22.74
CA ILE A 532 -2.58 12.59 -22.84
C ILE A 532 -2.92 12.56 -24.33
N ASN A 533 -2.65 11.44 -24.99
CA ASN A 533 -2.76 11.27 -26.44
C ASN A 533 -4.08 11.81 -27.01
N ASP A 534 -4.09 12.02 -28.30
CA ASP A 534 -5.20 12.61 -29.09
C ASP A 534 -6.56 11.91 -28.92
N ASP A 535 -6.60 10.65 -28.47
CA ASP A 535 -7.79 9.91 -28.03
C ASP A 535 -8.55 10.55 -26.86
N LEU A 536 -7.93 11.43 -26.12
CA LEU A 536 -8.50 12.15 -24.97
C LEU A 536 -9.30 13.38 -25.35
N GLU A 537 -8.86 14.12 -26.36
CA GLU A 537 -9.66 15.23 -26.92
C GLU A 537 -10.95 14.69 -27.54
N ALA A 538 -10.88 13.52 -28.16
CA ALA A 538 -12.07 12.85 -28.69
C ALA A 538 -13.08 12.46 -27.59
N GLU A 539 -12.62 12.00 -26.39
CA GLU A 539 -13.50 11.65 -25.29
C GLU A 539 -14.05 12.85 -24.53
N ILE A 540 -13.29 13.93 -24.37
CA ILE A 540 -13.79 15.18 -23.77
C ILE A 540 -14.87 15.80 -24.66
N VAL A 541 -14.70 15.74 -25.97
CA VAL A 541 -15.71 16.19 -26.93
C VAL A 541 -16.95 15.30 -26.91
N LEU A 542 -16.81 14.02 -26.57
CA LEU A 542 -17.95 13.10 -26.40
C LEU A 542 -18.74 13.39 -25.11
N GLN A 543 -18.08 13.82 -24.02
CA GLN A 543 -18.78 14.20 -22.77
C GLN A 543 -19.67 15.44 -22.94
N GLU A 544 -19.31 16.39 -23.78
CA GLU A 544 -20.19 17.53 -24.10
C GLU A 544 -21.41 17.16 -24.95
N LYS A 545 -21.47 15.93 -25.46
CA LYS A 545 -22.55 15.40 -26.31
C LYS A 545 -23.27 14.20 -25.70
N ILE A 546 -23.33 14.07 -24.38
CA ILE A 546 -24.11 13.01 -23.73
C ILE A 546 -25.57 13.17 -24.15
N LYS A 547 -26.05 12.29 -25.01
CA LYS A 547 -27.48 12.19 -25.29
C LYS A 547 -28.21 11.81 -23.99
N PRO A 548 -29.35 12.44 -23.69
CA PRO A 548 -30.18 11.97 -22.59
C PRO A 548 -30.54 10.50 -22.82
N LEU A 549 -30.65 9.75 -21.71
CA LEU A 549 -31.06 8.34 -21.77
C LEU A 549 -32.44 8.23 -22.45
N PRO A 550 -32.63 7.30 -23.38
CA PRO A 550 -33.92 7.10 -24.03
C PRO A 550 -34.99 6.72 -22.99
N LEU A 551 -36.04 7.49 -22.88
CA LEU A 551 -37.16 7.22 -21.95
C LEU A 551 -38.15 6.19 -22.53
N ASP A 552 -38.07 5.93 -23.80
CA ASP A 552 -38.92 5.02 -24.58
C ASP A 552 -38.34 3.61 -24.77
N LYS A 553 -37.10 3.41 -24.30
CA LYS A 553 -36.40 2.12 -24.36
C LYS A 553 -36.03 1.61 -22.97
N PHE A 554 -35.94 0.29 -22.84
CA PHE A 554 -35.52 -0.35 -21.59
C PHE A 554 -33.99 -0.49 -21.50
N PRO A 555 -33.36 -0.18 -20.36
CA PRO A 555 -31.95 -0.41 -20.15
C PRO A 555 -31.63 -1.90 -19.97
N VAL A 556 -30.66 -2.39 -20.72
CA VAL A 556 -30.01 -3.69 -20.46
C VAL A 556 -28.62 -3.42 -19.91
N ILE A 557 -28.46 -3.63 -18.62
CA ILE A 557 -27.20 -3.37 -17.90
C ILE A 557 -26.34 -4.63 -17.95
N ILE A 558 -25.15 -4.52 -18.54
CA ILE A 558 -24.17 -5.59 -18.59
C ILE A 558 -23.04 -5.23 -17.63
N ALA A 559 -23.13 -5.79 -16.42
CA ALA A 559 -22.12 -5.63 -15.39
C ALA A 559 -21.14 -6.82 -15.45
N GLY A 560 -19.98 -6.63 -16.00
CA GLY A 560 -18.88 -7.58 -15.89
C GLY A 560 -18.22 -7.46 -14.52
N GLY A 561 -18.04 -8.58 -13.83
CA GLY A 561 -17.50 -8.63 -12.47
C GLY A 561 -16.05 -8.20 -12.37
N SER A 562 -15.79 -6.91 -12.45
CA SER A 562 -14.44 -6.35 -12.29
C SER A 562 -14.09 -5.99 -10.85
N PHE A 563 -14.91 -6.32 -9.87
CA PHE A 563 -14.71 -5.91 -8.47
C PHE A 563 -14.71 -7.04 -7.44
N ASN A 564 -14.65 -8.30 -7.84
CA ASN A 564 -14.26 -9.34 -6.90
C ASN A 564 -12.75 -9.43 -6.91
N ALA A 565 -12.13 -9.02 -5.82
CA ALA A 565 -10.69 -9.09 -5.58
C ALA A 565 -10.10 -10.52 -5.67
N GLN A 566 -10.90 -11.50 -6.04
CA GLN A 566 -10.49 -12.89 -6.12
C GLN A 566 -10.13 -13.37 -7.52
N GLU A 567 -10.61 -12.72 -8.58
CA GLU A 567 -10.26 -13.07 -9.96
C GLU A 567 -10.45 -11.85 -10.87
N ILE A 568 -9.51 -10.93 -10.87
CA ILE A 568 -9.36 -10.03 -12.01
C ILE A 568 -8.59 -10.80 -13.07
N THR A 569 -9.21 -11.80 -13.62
CA THR A 569 -8.72 -12.43 -14.83
C THR A 569 -9.35 -11.72 -16.01
N THR A 570 -8.55 -11.26 -16.93
CA THR A 570 -8.96 -10.94 -18.31
C THR A 570 -9.54 -12.18 -19.03
N HIS A 571 -9.57 -13.32 -18.36
CA HIS A 571 -10.15 -14.56 -18.86
C HIS A 571 -11.68 -14.50 -18.75
N VAL A 572 -12.26 -14.02 -19.82
CA VAL A 572 -13.68 -14.17 -20.07
C VAL A 572 -14.00 -15.66 -20.13
N ASN A 573 -14.91 -16.11 -19.27
CA ASN A 573 -15.39 -17.48 -19.33
C ASN A 573 -16.07 -17.72 -20.68
N LYS A 574 -15.60 -18.69 -21.45
CA LYS A 574 -16.11 -18.99 -22.80
C LYS A 574 -17.61 -19.25 -22.85
N GLN A 575 -18.15 -19.96 -21.86
CA GLN A 575 -19.60 -20.23 -21.80
C GLN A 575 -20.40 -18.95 -21.53
N MET A 576 -19.89 -18.07 -20.66
CA MET A 576 -20.55 -16.79 -20.39
C MET A 576 -20.42 -15.84 -21.58
N ALA A 577 -19.30 -15.85 -22.28
CA ALA A 577 -19.12 -15.11 -23.54
C ALA A 577 -20.16 -15.52 -24.58
N GLN A 578 -20.32 -16.82 -24.81
CA GLN A 578 -21.31 -17.35 -25.74
C GLN A 578 -22.76 -17.00 -25.33
N LYS A 579 -23.06 -17.05 -24.04
CA LYS A 579 -24.39 -16.62 -23.55
C LYS A 579 -24.61 -15.13 -23.77
N LEU A 580 -23.58 -14.31 -23.58
CA LEU A 580 -23.66 -12.88 -23.81
C LEU A 580 -23.82 -12.55 -25.29
N GLU A 581 -23.06 -13.20 -26.18
CA GLU A 581 -23.21 -13.07 -27.62
C GLU A 581 -24.63 -13.41 -28.05
N LYS A 582 -25.18 -14.54 -27.57
CA LYS A 582 -26.55 -14.95 -27.85
C LYS A 582 -27.58 -13.96 -27.30
N LEU A 583 -27.37 -13.44 -26.11
CA LEU A 583 -28.25 -12.39 -25.54
C LEU A 583 -28.28 -11.17 -26.46
N ILE A 584 -27.13 -10.67 -26.92
CA ILE A 584 -27.04 -9.52 -27.84
C ILE A 584 -27.72 -9.83 -29.18
N GLU A 585 -27.63 -11.06 -29.67
CA GLU A 585 -28.31 -11.50 -30.87
C GLU A 585 -29.85 -11.47 -30.74
N GLU A 586 -30.37 -11.90 -29.59
CA GLU A 586 -31.81 -11.97 -29.28
C GLU A 586 -32.45 -10.62 -28.95
N LEU A 587 -31.67 -9.65 -28.48
CA LEU A 587 -32.18 -8.32 -28.09
C LEU A 587 -32.64 -7.50 -29.29
N ASP A 588 -33.78 -6.81 -29.13
CA ASP A 588 -34.35 -5.85 -30.08
C ASP A 588 -33.79 -4.44 -29.83
N GLU A 589 -32.93 -3.99 -30.72
CA GLU A 589 -32.26 -2.69 -30.67
C GLU A 589 -33.22 -1.48 -30.69
N THR A 590 -34.45 -1.69 -31.16
CA THR A 590 -35.48 -0.65 -31.19
C THR A 590 -36.15 -0.47 -29.82
N LYS A 591 -36.10 -1.49 -28.94
CA LYS A 591 -36.78 -1.52 -27.64
C LYS A 591 -35.84 -1.38 -26.46
N VAL A 592 -34.56 -1.61 -26.66
CA VAL A 592 -33.58 -1.57 -25.57
C VAL A 592 -32.36 -0.73 -25.91
N TYR A 593 -31.72 -0.19 -24.89
CA TYR A 593 -30.37 0.35 -24.99
C TYR A 593 -29.43 -0.40 -24.03
N LEU A 594 -28.15 -0.44 -24.36
CA LEU A 594 -27.16 -1.16 -23.57
C LEU A 594 -26.44 -0.19 -22.63
N VAL A 595 -26.24 -0.59 -21.38
CA VAL A 595 -25.39 0.09 -20.42
C VAL A 595 -24.26 -0.84 -20.02
N ILE A 596 -23.04 -0.43 -20.31
CA ILE A 596 -21.81 -1.21 -20.04
C ILE A 596 -20.87 -0.42 -19.13
N GLY A 597 -19.82 -1.05 -18.62
CA GLY A 597 -18.76 -0.35 -17.92
C GLY A 597 -17.90 0.49 -18.88
N HIS A 598 -17.09 1.38 -18.32
CA HIS A 598 -16.30 2.34 -19.08
C HIS A 598 -14.94 1.79 -19.59
N LYS A 599 -14.51 0.62 -19.10
CA LYS A 599 -13.16 0.10 -19.41
C LYS A 599 -13.03 -0.53 -20.81
N MET A 600 -14.14 -0.82 -21.46
CA MET A 600 -14.19 -1.44 -22.80
C MET A 600 -13.34 -2.72 -22.93
N GLN A 601 -13.25 -3.50 -21.85
CA GLN A 601 -12.46 -4.72 -21.76
C GLN A 601 -13.32 -5.91 -21.31
N GLY A 602 -12.82 -7.13 -21.45
CA GLY A 602 -13.51 -8.33 -20.99
C GLY A 602 -14.89 -8.50 -21.63
N TYR A 603 -15.94 -8.62 -20.80
CA TYR A 603 -17.32 -8.77 -21.29
C TYR A 603 -17.84 -7.53 -22.03
N GLU A 604 -17.40 -6.34 -21.66
CA GLU A 604 -17.76 -5.09 -22.33
C GLU A 604 -17.26 -5.09 -23.78
N LYS A 605 -16.02 -5.53 -24.00
CA LYS A 605 -15.46 -5.70 -25.33
C LYS A 605 -16.24 -6.72 -26.16
N ILE A 606 -16.66 -7.84 -25.56
CA ILE A 606 -17.49 -8.84 -26.24
C ILE A 606 -18.81 -8.24 -26.71
N VAL A 607 -19.45 -7.41 -25.88
CA VAL A 607 -20.68 -6.70 -26.28
C VAL A 607 -20.42 -5.85 -27.52
N LEU A 608 -19.40 -5.02 -27.50
CA LEU A 608 -19.06 -4.11 -28.61
C LEU A 608 -18.71 -4.88 -29.89
N ASP A 609 -17.87 -5.91 -29.76
CA ASP A 609 -17.46 -6.73 -30.88
C ASP A 609 -18.66 -7.51 -31.47
N THR A 610 -19.57 -8.00 -30.65
CA THR A 610 -20.77 -8.72 -31.05
C THR A 610 -21.78 -7.80 -31.74
N VAL A 611 -22.04 -6.61 -31.16
CA VAL A 611 -22.91 -5.60 -31.79
C VAL A 611 -22.38 -5.22 -33.16
N LYS A 612 -21.08 -4.99 -33.28
CA LYS A 612 -20.42 -4.68 -34.56
C LYS A 612 -20.50 -5.85 -35.52
N LYS A 613 -20.24 -7.07 -35.09
CA LYS A 613 -20.29 -8.31 -35.90
C LYS A 613 -21.70 -8.56 -36.47
N LEU A 614 -22.73 -8.29 -35.64
CA LEU A 614 -24.14 -8.49 -36.03
C LEU A 614 -24.71 -7.29 -36.79
N ASN A 615 -23.93 -6.25 -36.97
CA ASN A 615 -24.35 -4.97 -37.59
C ASN A 615 -25.63 -4.38 -36.94
N LYS A 616 -25.77 -4.53 -35.62
CA LYS A 616 -26.88 -3.98 -34.86
C LYS A 616 -26.61 -2.56 -34.44
N ASN A 617 -27.67 -1.73 -34.39
CA ASN A 617 -27.56 -0.32 -34.10
C ASN A 617 -28.07 0.03 -32.68
N PHE A 618 -27.54 -0.65 -31.66
CA PHE A 618 -27.86 -0.33 -30.29
C PHE A 618 -27.33 1.03 -29.89
N GLU A 619 -28.12 1.79 -29.12
CA GLU A 619 -27.59 2.89 -28.32
C GLU A 619 -26.83 2.30 -27.12
N ILE A 620 -25.53 2.62 -27.01
CA ILE A 620 -24.66 2.08 -25.96
C ILE A 620 -24.18 3.22 -25.07
N TYR A 621 -24.44 3.11 -23.78
CA TYR A 621 -24.01 4.07 -22.77
C TYR A 621 -22.96 3.44 -21.87
N ALA A 622 -21.85 4.13 -21.65
CA ALA A 622 -20.83 3.71 -20.71
C ALA A 622 -21.11 4.29 -19.34
N PHE A 623 -21.22 3.42 -18.31
CA PHE A 623 -21.33 3.84 -16.94
C PHE A 623 -19.95 4.17 -16.39
N VAL A 624 -19.71 5.45 -16.10
CA VAL A 624 -18.51 5.93 -15.42
C VAL A 624 -18.88 6.21 -13.97
N PRO A 625 -18.34 5.45 -13.00
CA PRO A 625 -18.65 5.70 -11.59
C PRO A 625 -18.17 7.09 -11.19
N LYS A 626 -19.08 7.93 -10.70
CA LYS A 626 -18.71 9.18 -10.06
C LYS A 626 -17.96 8.84 -8.76
N LEU A 627 -16.72 9.26 -8.63
CA LEU A 627 -16.00 9.11 -7.38
C LEU A 627 -16.78 9.81 -6.27
N ILE A 628 -17.23 9.00 -5.31
CA ILE A 628 -17.75 9.53 -4.05
C ILE A 628 -16.52 9.99 -3.27
N THR A 629 -16.33 11.30 -3.21
CA THR A 629 -15.33 11.99 -2.38
C THR A 629 -15.58 11.73 -0.91
#